data_147284dd7b522fe77ae01da62bbd901b
#
_entry.id   147284dd7b522fe77ae01da62bbd901b
#
_cell.length_a   1.000
_cell.length_b   1.000
_cell.length_c   1.000
_cell.angle_alpha   90.00
_cell.angle_beta   90.00
_cell.angle_gamma   90.00
#
_symmetry.space_group_name_H-M   'P 1'
#
loop_
_entity.id
_entity.type
_entity.pdbx_description
1 polymer ?
#
loop_
_entity_poly.entity_id
_entity_poly.type
_entity_poly.pdbx_seq_one_letter_code
_entity_poly.pdbx_strand_id
1 'polypeptide(L)'
;MKKFIFIAIITILIVSCNFFSKYKGYKRTWSGIHYKLLAIGDDEIKAKTGDYITFEIAYKTISDSTFFKGKRKFQVTKPDFRGSVDECFAMLAKGEKSEFIINAGNFFSKTLQVKTPSFLKADGDMKVEINMLEIQTEKQYENQKKAFLKWIEDFGDYEKEILSQYMREQKLAIHPTQSGLYYLKIKQGNGRKVKTGDTLVVNYEGRFLDGKFFDSTVKRHEPFQFVFGTEWQVVKGLEEAFGLMEEKEKALVIIPSELAFGENGSSTGIIPAFTSLIFEVEINKIN
;
A
#
# COMPACT_ATOMS: atom_id res chain seq x y z
N MET A 1 -62.96 57.71 -24.38
CA MET A 1 -62.02 57.33 -23.24
C MET A 1 -61.20 56.17 -23.69
N LYS A 2 -59.97 56.42 -24.17
CA LYS A 2 -59.03 55.39 -24.60
C LYS A 2 -58.07 55.07 -23.42
N LYS A 3 -58.11 53.83 -22.88
CA LYS A 3 -57.20 53.39 -21.86
C LYS A 3 -55.88 52.92 -22.54
N PHE A 4 -54.81 53.63 -22.30
CA PHE A 4 -53.45 53.18 -22.65
C PHE A 4 -52.98 52.16 -21.63
N ILE A 5 -52.79 50.93 -22.09
CA ILE A 5 -52.10 49.88 -21.29
C ILE A 5 -50.63 50.03 -21.56
N PHE A 6 -49.87 50.42 -20.51
CA PHE A 6 -48.40 50.47 -20.53
C PHE A 6 -47.91 49.06 -20.20
N ILE A 7 -47.43 48.33 -21.21
CA ILE A 7 -46.71 47.03 -20.99
C ILE A 7 -45.28 47.39 -20.69
N ALA A 8 -44.93 47.30 -19.42
CA ALA A 8 -43.54 47.35 -18.99
C ALA A 8 -42.84 45.98 -19.32
N ILE A 9 -42.04 45.96 -20.37
CA ILE A 9 -41.19 44.83 -20.69
C ILE A 9 -40.02 44.87 -19.70
N ILE A 10 -40.09 44.05 -18.65
CA ILE A 10 -38.96 43.79 -17.76
C ILE A 10 -38.00 42.85 -18.52
N THR A 11 -36.99 43.43 -19.15
CA THR A 11 -35.87 42.69 -19.70
C THR A 11 -35.04 42.15 -18.54
N ILE A 12 -35.27 40.91 -18.14
CA ILE A 12 -34.39 40.20 -17.22
C ILE A 12 -33.08 39.96 -17.97
N LEU A 13 -32.12 40.84 -17.75
CA LEU A 13 -30.71 40.57 -18.06
C LEU A 13 -30.26 39.40 -17.19
N ILE A 14 -30.36 38.18 -17.75
CA ILE A 14 -29.65 37.04 -17.23
C ILE A 14 -28.16 37.35 -17.45
N VAL A 15 -27.56 38.01 -16.47
CA VAL A 15 -26.10 38.10 -16.39
C VAL A 15 -25.62 36.69 -16.12
N SER A 16 -25.42 35.95 -17.19
CA SER A 16 -24.60 34.74 -17.16
C SER A 16 -23.21 35.16 -16.71
N CYS A 17 -22.98 35.15 -15.41
CA CYS A 17 -21.63 35.21 -14.87
C CYS A 17 -20.88 33.98 -15.35
N ASN A 18 -20.46 33.99 -16.62
CA ASN A 18 -19.39 33.14 -17.07
C ASN A 18 -18.17 33.53 -16.24
N PHE A 19 -17.86 32.71 -15.21
CA PHE A 19 -16.62 32.81 -14.50
C PHE A 19 -15.48 32.49 -15.50
N PHE A 20 -15.01 33.54 -16.19
CA PHE A 20 -13.93 33.41 -17.14
C PHE A 20 -12.69 32.85 -16.41
N SER A 21 -12.29 31.64 -16.79
CA SER A 21 -11.02 31.10 -16.32
C SER A 21 -9.88 31.88 -16.94
N LYS A 22 -8.87 32.25 -16.16
CA LYS A 22 -7.61 32.82 -16.67
C LYS A 22 -6.78 31.81 -17.49
N TYR A 23 -7.17 30.52 -17.43
CA TYR A 23 -6.54 29.45 -18.18
C TYR A 23 -7.43 29.03 -19.34
N LYS A 24 -6.88 29.05 -20.55
CA LYS A 24 -7.59 28.70 -21.78
C LYS A 24 -8.06 27.23 -21.75
N GLY A 25 -9.34 26.99 -21.97
CA GLY A 25 -9.93 25.64 -22.00
C GLY A 25 -10.33 25.07 -20.63
N TYR A 26 -10.18 25.86 -19.55
CA TYR A 26 -10.66 25.47 -18.22
C TYR A 26 -11.95 26.22 -17.86
N LYS A 27 -12.81 25.53 -17.12
CA LYS A 27 -13.93 26.15 -16.39
C LYS A 27 -13.44 26.55 -15.00
N ARG A 28 -14.16 27.47 -14.33
CA ARG A 28 -13.83 27.91 -12.97
C ARG A 28 -14.99 27.63 -12.02
N THR A 29 -14.67 27.07 -10.83
CA THR A 29 -15.63 26.88 -9.74
C THR A 29 -15.83 28.17 -8.93
N TRP A 30 -16.87 28.20 -8.10
CA TRP A 30 -17.08 29.27 -7.11
C TRP A 30 -15.98 29.38 -6.05
N SER A 31 -15.30 28.25 -5.78
CA SER A 31 -14.17 28.20 -4.85
C SER A 31 -12.85 28.71 -5.46
N GLY A 32 -12.85 28.98 -6.77
CA GLY A 32 -11.70 29.50 -7.48
C GLY A 32 -10.82 28.42 -8.14
N ILE A 33 -11.17 27.17 -8.02
CA ILE A 33 -10.50 26.05 -8.70
C ILE A 33 -10.81 26.14 -10.21
N HIS A 34 -9.77 26.02 -11.04
CA HIS A 34 -9.97 25.84 -12.46
C HIS A 34 -9.88 24.35 -12.80
N TYR A 35 -10.77 23.85 -13.67
CA TYR A 35 -10.79 22.44 -14.02
C TYR A 35 -11.06 22.20 -15.49
N LYS A 36 -10.54 21.10 -16.00
CA LYS A 36 -10.70 20.61 -17.35
C LYS A 36 -10.88 19.10 -17.32
N LEU A 37 -12.00 18.61 -17.83
CA LEU A 37 -12.23 17.17 -18.01
C LEU A 37 -11.33 16.66 -19.13
N LEU A 38 -10.57 15.59 -18.87
CA LEU A 38 -9.66 14.96 -19.81
C LEU A 38 -10.22 13.63 -20.36
N ALA A 39 -10.96 12.89 -19.52
CA ALA A 39 -11.65 11.66 -19.93
C ALA A 39 -12.98 11.55 -19.16
N ILE A 40 -13.98 11.04 -19.84
CA ILE A 40 -15.32 10.76 -19.28
C ILE A 40 -15.29 9.34 -18.72
N GLY A 41 -15.91 9.14 -17.58
CA GLY A 41 -16.12 7.83 -16.97
C GLY A 41 -17.41 7.16 -17.43
N ASP A 42 -17.59 5.93 -17.01
CA ASP A 42 -18.82 5.15 -17.31
C ASP A 42 -19.94 5.42 -16.29
N ASP A 43 -19.67 6.16 -15.22
CA ASP A 43 -20.59 6.47 -14.12
C ASP A 43 -20.80 7.98 -13.99
N GLU A 44 -22.02 8.38 -13.60
CA GLU A 44 -22.35 9.78 -13.32
C GLU A 44 -22.31 10.12 -11.82
N ILE A 45 -22.18 9.11 -10.96
CA ILE A 45 -22.21 9.27 -9.51
C ILE A 45 -20.86 9.80 -9.03
N LYS A 46 -20.88 11.02 -8.52
CA LYS A 46 -19.70 11.67 -7.94
C LYS A 46 -19.47 11.25 -6.49
N ALA A 47 -18.21 11.30 -6.09
CA ALA A 47 -17.82 11.03 -4.70
C ALA A 47 -18.46 12.03 -3.73
N LYS A 48 -18.90 11.52 -2.58
CA LYS A 48 -19.50 12.29 -1.47
C LYS A 48 -18.68 12.12 -0.21
N THR A 49 -18.83 13.06 0.72
CA THR A 49 -18.28 12.92 2.07
C THR A 49 -18.72 11.59 2.70
N GLY A 50 -17.77 10.81 3.19
CA GLY A 50 -17.98 9.47 3.74
C GLY A 50 -17.67 8.34 2.76
N ASP A 51 -17.64 8.60 1.44
CA ASP A 51 -17.23 7.59 0.46
C ASP A 51 -15.73 7.35 0.51
N TYR A 52 -15.32 6.11 0.20
CA TYR A 52 -13.93 5.75 -0.01
C TYR A 52 -13.61 5.82 -1.49
N ILE A 53 -12.57 6.57 -1.84
CA ILE A 53 -12.14 6.74 -3.23
C ILE A 53 -10.76 6.14 -3.44
N THR A 54 -10.57 5.48 -4.59
CA THR A 54 -9.26 5.06 -5.10
C THR A 54 -8.97 5.83 -6.37
N PHE A 55 -7.81 6.46 -6.45
CA PHE A 55 -7.46 7.32 -7.57
C PHE A 55 -5.94 7.34 -7.80
N GLU A 56 -5.57 7.71 -9.03
CA GLU A 56 -4.22 8.14 -9.36
C GLU A 56 -4.18 9.66 -9.35
N ILE A 57 -3.10 10.22 -8.83
CA ILE A 57 -2.90 11.66 -8.77
C ILE A 57 -1.51 12.03 -9.24
N ALA A 58 -1.40 13.12 -9.98
CA ALA A 58 -0.14 13.74 -10.32
C ALA A 58 -0.16 15.24 -10.01
N TYR A 59 0.87 15.71 -9.32
CA TYR A 59 1.10 17.14 -9.12
C TYR A 59 2.12 17.65 -10.12
N LYS A 60 1.78 18.76 -10.79
CA LYS A 60 2.58 19.33 -11.86
C LYS A 60 2.73 20.85 -11.67
N THR A 61 3.82 21.39 -12.17
CA THR A 61 3.93 22.84 -12.35
C THR A 61 2.95 23.30 -13.43
N ILE A 62 2.71 24.60 -13.53
CA ILE A 62 1.89 25.17 -14.61
C ILE A 62 2.49 24.88 -16.01
N SER A 63 3.79 24.68 -16.10
CA SER A 63 4.51 24.28 -17.31
C SER A 63 4.53 22.77 -17.57
N ASP A 64 3.65 21.99 -16.91
CA ASP A 64 3.47 20.54 -17.08
C ASP A 64 4.62 19.65 -16.57
N SER A 65 5.58 20.18 -15.83
CA SER A 65 6.61 19.37 -15.18
C SER A 65 6.02 18.64 -13.97
N THR A 66 5.97 17.31 -14.01
CA THR A 66 5.46 16.45 -12.93
C THR A 66 6.51 16.34 -11.82
N PHE A 67 6.14 16.66 -10.58
CA PHE A 67 7.01 16.52 -9.42
C PHE A 67 6.51 15.49 -8.40
N PHE A 68 5.28 14.98 -8.57
CA PHE A 68 4.75 13.87 -7.79
C PHE A 68 3.75 13.09 -8.63
N LYS A 69 3.76 11.76 -8.49
CA LYS A 69 2.73 10.86 -9.03
C LYS A 69 2.52 9.70 -8.07
N GLY A 70 1.28 9.26 -7.88
CA GLY A 70 0.99 8.12 -7.05
C GLY A 70 -0.46 7.67 -7.11
N LYS A 71 -0.73 6.45 -6.64
CA LYS A 71 -2.05 5.91 -6.41
C LYS A 71 -2.37 6.00 -4.92
N ARG A 72 -3.58 6.41 -4.58
CA ARG A 72 -4.03 6.59 -3.19
C ARG A 72 -5.44 6.05 -3.02
N LYS A 73 -5.76 5.66 -1.79
CA LYS A 73 -7.11 5.34 -1.32
C LYS A 73 -7.32 6.03 0.02
N PHE A 74 -8.42 6.78 0.15
CA PHE A 74 -8.82 7.38 1.43
C PHE A 74 -10.34 7.64 1.46
N GLN A 75 -10.86 7.96 2.65
CA GLN A 75 -12.24 8.39 2.83
C GLN A 75 -12.37 9.89 2.56
N VAL A 76 -13.32 10.28 1.73
CA VAL A 76 -13.61 11.68 1.39
C VAL A 76 -14.13 12.41 2.63
N THR A 77 -13.45 13.45 3.04
CA THR A 77 -13.85 14.35 4.11
C THR A 77 -14.41 15.65 3.58
N LYS A 78 -14.97 16.47 4.46
CA LYS A 78 -15.32 17.85 4.09
C LYS A 78 -14.04 18.63 3.81
N PRO A 79 -14.03 19.48 2.77
CA PRO A 79 -12.88 20.35 2.49
C PRO A 79 -12.53 21.24 3.69
N ASP A 80 -11.26 21.29 4.08
CA ASP A 80 -10.79 22.09 5.21
C ASP A 80 -10.88 23.60 4.93
N PHE A 81 -10.72 23.98 3.67
CA PHE A 81 -10.84 25.37 3.23
C PHE A 81 -11.31 25.43 1.77
N ARG A 82 -11.86 26.59 1.42
CA ARG A 82 -12.34 26.85 0.07
C ARG A 82 -11.20 26.88 -0.95
N GLY A 83 -11.33 26.11 -2.03
CA GLY A 83 -10.30 25.96 -3.07
C GLY A 83 -9.23 24.92 -2.72
N SER A 84 -9.46 24.05 -1.72
CA SER A 84 -8.56 22.93 -1.40
C SER A 84 -8.62 21.83 -2.46
N VAL A 85 -7.61 20.98 -2.48
CA VAL A 85 -7.58 19.80 -3.35
C VAL A 85 -8.72 18.82 -3.04
N ASP A 86 -9.27 18.83 -1.83
CA ASP A 86 -10.36 17.96 -1.41
C ASP A 86 -11.65 18.21 -2.21
N GLU A 87 -11.91 19.48 -2.58
CA GLU A 87 -13.03 19.80 -3.46
C GLU A 87 -12.92 19.13 -4.83
N CYS A 88 -11.69 18.91 -5.33
CA CYS A 88 -11.46 18.28 -6.63
C CYS A 88 -11.96 16.83 -6.67
N PHE A 89 -11.82 16.09 -5.55
CA PHE A 89 -12.28 14.70 -5.48
C PHE A 89 -13.80 14.58 -5.60
N ALA A 90 -14.55 15.50 -4.96
CA ALA A 90 -16.00 15.52 -5.02
C ALA A 90 -16.57 15.98 -6.41
N MET A 91 -15.71 16.44 -7.30
CA MET A 91 -16.10 16.83 -8.66
C MET A 91 -16.09 15.67 -9.65
N LEU A 92 -15.48 14.53 -9.30
CA LEU A 92 -15.23 13.40 -10.18
C LEU A 92 -16.17 12.23 -9.90
N ALA A 93 -16.64 11.59 -10.99
CA ALA A 93 -17.25 10.27 -10.98
C ALA A 93 -16.20 9.18 -11.27
N LYS A 94 -16.59 7.92 -11.05
CA LYS A 94 -15.72 6.77 -11.35
C LYS A 94 -15.37 6.72 -12.85
N GLY A 95 -14.10 6.48 -13.16
CA GLY A 95 -13.56 6.46 -14.51
C GLY A 95 -13.26 7.85 -15.09
N GLU A 96 -13.68 8.94 -14.44
CA GLU A 96 -13.37 10.28 -14.90
C GLU A 96 -11.92 10.65 -14.61
N LYS A 97 -11.32 11.35 -15.58
CA LYS A 97 -10.01 11.97 -15.42
C LYS A 97 -10.12 13.47 -15.66
N SER A 98 -9.63 14.27 -14.72
CA SER A 98 -9.63 15.72 -14.83
C SER A 98 -8.30 16.33 -14.40
N GLU A 99 -8.00 17.49 -14.97
CA GLU A 99 -6.92 18.35 -14.55
C GLU A 99 -7.49 19.58 -13.86
N PHE A 100 -6.99 19.85 -12.67
CA PHE A 100 -7.36 20.99 -11.83
C PHE A 100 -6.18 21.94 -11.69
N ILE A 101 -6.47 23.23 -11.51
CA ILE A 101 -5.48 24.22 -11.15
C ILE A 101 -5.90 24.83 -9.82
N ILE A 102 -5.05 24.70 -8.82
CA ILE A 102 -5.22 25.17 -7.45
C ILE A 102 -4.05 26.06 -7.03
N ASN A 103 -4.24 26.82 -5.95
CA ASN A 103 -3.15 27.63 -5.40
C ASN A 103 -2.10 26.74 -4.70
N ALA A 104 -0.86 26.82 -5.16
CA ALA A 104 0.24 26.00 -4.63
C ALA A 104 0.57 26.37 -3.17
N GLY A 105 0.62 27.66 -2.83
CA GLY A 105 0.92 28.09 -1.47
C GLY A 105 -0.08 27.58 -0.45
N ASN A 106 -1.37 27.66 -0.75
CA ASN A 106 -2.42 27.10 0.11
C ASN A 106 -2.32 25.58 0.23
N PHE A 107 -2.03 24.87 -0.86
CA PHE A 107 -1.85 23.43 -0.82
C PHE A 107 -0.70 23.01 0.09
N PHE A 108 0.48 23.60 -0.08
CA PHE A 108 1.63 23.26 0.75
C PHE A 108 1.47 23.70 2.20
N SER A 109 1.00 24.93 2.45
CA SER A 109 0.91 25.49 3.81
C SER A 109 -0.30 24.97 4.61
N LYS A 110 -1.47 24.76 3.99
CA LYS A 110 -2.71 24.38 4.70
C LYS A 110 -3.00 22.89 4.61
N THR A 111 -2.82 22.25 3.42
CA THR A 111 -3.09 20.82 3.27
C THR A 111 -1.90 19.97 3.75
N LEU A 112 -0.68 20.28 3.31
CA LEU A 112 0.51 19.50 3.68
C LEU A 112 1.21 20.01 4.93
N GLN A 113 0.91 21.26 5.38
CA GLN A 113 1.54 21.92 6.54
C GLN A 113 3.08 22.00 6.42
N VAL A 114 3.58 22.21 5.19
CA VAL A 114 5.00 22.35 4.89
C VAL A 114 5.27 23.62 4.07
N LYS A 115 6.52 24.02 3.99
CA LYS A 115 6.93 25.15 3.15
C LYS A 115 6.78 24.81 1.66
N THR A 116 6.28 25.77 0.87
CA THR A 116 6.23 25.64 -0.60
C THR A 116 7.64 25.44 -1.16
N PRO A 117 7.86 24.40 -2.00
CA PRO A 117 9.15 24.16 -2.64
C PRO A 117 9.60 25.34 -3.50
N SER A 118 10.91 25.58 -3.56
CA SER A 118 11.50 26.75 -4.26
C SER A 118 11.25 26.79 -5.78
N PHE A 119 10.93 25.65 -6.40
CA PHE A 119 10.57 25.59 -7.82
C PHE A 119 9.13 26.02 -8.11
N LEU A 120 8.29 26.27 -7.07
CA LEU A 120 6.97 26.84 -7.16
C LEU A 120 6.94 28.23 -6.54
N LYS A 121 6.16 29.15 -7.13
CA LYS A 121 5.91 30.46 -6.50
C LYS A 121 4.95 30.29 -5.33
N ALA A 122 5.24 30.93 -4.19
CA ALA A 122 4.46 30.80 -2.96
C ALA A 122 2.97 31.23 -3.14
N ASP A 123 2.71 32.21 -3.97
CA ASP A 123 1.36 32.71 -4.36
C ASP A 123 0.92 32.19 -5.73
N GLY A 124 1.70 31.28 -6.32
CA GLY A 124 1.43 30.72 -7.65
C GLY A 124 0.41 29.60 -7.65
N ASP A 125 0.09 29.16 -8.84
CA ASP A 125 -0.80 28.04 -9.07
C ASP A 125 -0.01 26.78 -9.46
N MET A 126 -0.61 25.60 -9.24
CA MET A 126 -0.12 24.32 -9.67
C MET A 126 -1.24 23.49 -10.30
N LYS A 127 -0.87 22.53 -11.13
CA LYS A 127 -1.81 21.57 -11.71
C LYS A 127 -1.89 20.32 -10.85
N VAL A 128 -3.11 19.77 -10.76
CA VAL A 128 -3.41 18.51 -10.11
C VAL A 128 -4.21 17.66 -11.11
N GLU A 129 -3.61 16.61 -11.60
CA GLU A 129 -4.30 15.65 -12.46
C GLU A 129 -4.81 14.50 -11.60
N ILE A 130 -6.09 14.18 -11.68
CA ILE A 130 -6.73 13.11 -10.92
C ILE A 130 -7.46 12.18 -11.90
N ASN A 131 -7.19 10.87 -11.77
CA ASN A 131 -7.90 9.80 -12.45
C ASN A 131 -8.64 8.97 -11.40
N MET A 132 -9.96 9.08 -11.36
CA MET A 132 -10.82 8.43 -10.37
C MET A 132 -11.06 6.97 -10.78
N LEU A 133 -10.44 6.04 -10.07
CA LEU A 133 -10.51 4.59 -10.40
C LEU A 133 -11.73 3.92 -9.77
N GLU A 134 -12.05 4.29 -8.52
CA GLU A 134 -13.12 3.63 -7.78
C GLU A 134 -13.75 4.60 -6.76
N ILE A 135 -15.06 4.49 -6.60
CA ILE A 135 -15.82 5.16 -5.55
C ILE A 135 -16.65 4.09 -4.85
N GLN A 136 -16.48 3.96 -3.53
CA GLN A 136 -17.19 3.01 -2.69
C GLN A 136 -17.90 3.75 -1.57
N THR A 137 -19.16 3.46 -1.34
CA THR A 137 -19.82 3.90 -0.10
C THR A 137 -19.14 3.26 1.11
N GLU A 138 -19.28 3.87 2.28
CA GLU A 138 -18.75 3.31 3.53
C GLU A 138 -19.22 1.86 3.74
N LYS A 139 -20.49 1.56 3.48
CA LYS A 139 -21.04 0.21 3.56
C LYS A 139 -20.36 -0.77 2.60
N GLN A 140 -20.10 -0.37 1.37
CA GLN A 140 -19.39 -1.22 0.38
C GLN A 140 -17.95 -1.48 0.83
N TYR A 141 -17.26 -0.46 1.32
CA TYR A 141 -15.90 -0.58 1.85
C TYR A 141 -15.83 -1.53 3.05
N GLU A 142 -16.73 -1.38 4.03
CA GLU A 142 -16.79 -2.27 5.20
C GLU A 142 -17.13 -3.71 4.81
N ASN A 143 -18.03 -3.91 3.85
CA ASN A 143 -18.34 -5.26 3.35
C ASN A 143 -17.13 -5.88 2.64
N GLN A 144 -16.41 -5.12 1.82
CA GLN A 144 -15.18 -5.59 1.17
C GLN A 144 -14.11 -5.95 2.19
N LYS A 145 -13.93 -5.10 3.23
CA LYS A 145 -13.00 -5.37 4.33
C LYS A 145 -13.37 -6.65 5.08
N LYS A 146 -14.65 -6.85 5.43
CA LYS A 146 -15.11 -8.08 6.07
C LYS A 146 -14.89 -9.33 5.19
N ALA A 147 -15.18 -9.24 3.90
CA ALA A 147 -14.94 -10.32 2.97
C ALA A 147 -13.46 -10.66 2.85
N PHE A 148 -12.58 -9.65 2.84
CA PHE A 148 -11.14 -9.82 2.84
C PHE A 148 -10.62 -10.47 4.13
N LEU A 149 -11.10 -10.04 5.30
CA LEU A 149 -10.72 -10.65 6.57
C LEU A 149 -11.15 -12.11 6.66
N LYS A 150 -12.37 -12.43 6.19
CA LYS A 150 -12.85 -13.83 6.11
C LYS A 150 -12.00 -14.65 5.14
N TRP A 151 -11.64 -14.08 3.98
CA TRP A 151 -10.76 -14.74 3.01
C TRP A 151 -9.37 -15.03 3.61
N ILE A 152 -8.79 -14.11 4.40
CA ILE A 152 -7.53 -14.32 5.13
C ILE A 152 -7.67 -15.49 6.13
N GLU A 153 -8.76 -15.52 6.90
CA GLU A 153 -9.04 -16.59 7.86
C GLU A 153 -9.13 -17.95 7.15
N ASP A 154 -9.91 -18.02 6.06
CA ASP A 154 -10.06 -19.25 5.25
C ASP A 154 -8.70 -19.73 4.69
N PHE A 155 -7.82 -18.83 4.26
CA PHE A 155 -6.47 -19.17 3.75
C PHE A 155 -5.51 -19.60 4.85
N GLY A 156 -5.57 -18.99 6.03
CA GLY A 156 -4.78 -19.41 7.19
C GLY A 156 -5.15 -20.84 7.64
N ASP A 157 -6.41 -21.18 7.61
CA ASP A 157 -6.88 -22.54 7.94
C ASP A 157 -6.48 -23.56 6.85
N TYR A 158 -6.51 -23.16 5.58
CA TYR A 158 -6.01 -23.99 4.47
C TYR A 158 -4.50 -24.24 4.60
N GLU A 159 -3.70 -23.24 4.93
CA GLU A 159 -2.26 -23.38 5.19
C GLU A 159 -1.98 -24.40 6.29
N LYS A 160 -2.71 -24.34 7.41
CA LYS A 160 -2.56 -25.28 8.54
C LYS A 160 -2.85 -26.72 8.12
N GLU A 161 -3.88 -26.93 7.29
CA GLU A 161 -4.20 -28.29 6.80
C GLU A 161 -3.11 -28.82 5.86
N ILE A 162 -2.61 -28.01 4.92
CA ILE A 162 -1.49 -28.38 4.02
C ILE A 162 -0.24 -28.69 4.82
N LEU A 163 0.09 -27.89 5.83
CA LEU A 163 1.23 -28.13 6.71
C LEU A 163 1.07 -29.43 7.50
N SER A 164 -0.12 -29.66 8.05
CA SER A 164 -0.44 -30.90 8.78
C SER A 164 -0.34 -32.14 7.87
N GLN A 165 -0.80 -32.03 6.63
CA GLN A 165 -0.68 -33.11 5.64
C GLN A 165 0.82 -33.39 5.34
N TYR A 166 1.59 -32.34 5.07
CA TYR A 166 3.04 -32.46 4.85
C TYR A 166 3.74 -33.17 6.01
N MET A 167 3.46 -32.77 7.26
CA MET A 167 4.04 -33.41 8.45
C MET A 167 3.71 -34.90 8.52
N ARG A 168 2.47 -35.28 8.21
CA ARG A 168 2.03 -36.70 8.17
C ARG A 168 2.77 -37.49 7.08
N GLU A 169 2.83 -36.95 5.86
CA GLU A 169 3.49 -37.60 4.71
C GLU A 169 4.99 -37.79 4.93
N GLN A 170 5.65 -36.80 5.51
CA GLN A 170 7.08 -36.86 5.83
C GLN A 170 7.37 -37.64 7.13
N LYS A 171 6.33 -38.14 7.83
CA LYS A 171 6.43 -38.85 9.11
C LYS A 171 7.22 -38.04 10.16
N LEU A 172 7.08 -36.73 10.16
CA LEU A 172 7.77 -35.84 11.10
C LEU A 172 6.98 -35.80 12.42
N ALA A 173 7.44 -36.52 13.42
CA ALA A 173 6.86 -36.54 14.77
C ALA A 173 7.47 -35.45 15.66
N ILE A 174 7.45 -34.20 15.20
CA ILE A 174 7.94 -33.05 15.95
C ILE A 174 6.75 -32.15 16.34
N HIS A 175 6.82 -31.56 17.53
CA HIS A 175 5.84 -30.58 18.00
C HIS A 175 6.33 -29.17 17.72
N PRO A 176 5.44 -28.24 17.42
CA PRO A 176 5.82 -26.85 17.26
C PRO A 176 6.25 -26.23 18.59
N THR A 177 7.06 -25.20 18.53
CA THR A 177 7.33 -24.31 19.66
C THR A 177 6.05 -23.52 20.04
N GLN A 178 6.11 -22.74 21.09
CA GLN A 178 4.97 -21.90 21.49
C GLN A 178 4.54 -20.90 20.42
N SER A 179 5.46 -20.45 19.56
CA SER A 179 5.18 -19.55 18.43
C SER A 179 4.58 -20.26 17.21
N GLY A 180 4.65 -21.60 17.14
CA GLY A 180 4.25 -22.40 15.99
C GLY A 180 5.40 -22.88 15.11
N LEU A 181 6.65 -22.55 15.42
CA LEU A 181 7.83 -23.00 14.68
C LEU A 181 8.07 -24.50 14.87
N TYR A 182 8.36 -25.25 13.81
CA TYR A 182 8.84 -26.64 13.91
C TYR A 182 10.34 -26.67 13.75
N TYR A 183 11.03 -27.27 14.73
CA TYR A 183 12.47 -27.31 14.79
C TYR A 183 12.96 -28.74 14.96
N LEU A 184 13.80 -29.21 14.06
CA LEU A 184 14.42 -30.54 14.11
C LEU A 184 15.93 -30.41 13.97
N LYS A 185 16.66 -30.72 15.04
CA LYS A 185 18.12 -30.78 15.03
C LYS A 185 18.60 -31.95 14.17
N ILE A 186 19.41 -31.70 13.14
CA ILE A 186 20.00 -32.69 12.25
C ILE A 186 21.43 -33.05 12.71
N LYS A 187 22.21 -32.04 13.12
CA LYS A 187 23.59 -32.20 13.56
C LYS A 187 23.83 -31.35 14.80
N GLN A 188 24.47 -31.96 15.80
CA GLN A 188 24.83 -31.28 17.04
C GLN A 188 25.88 -30.19 16.80
N GLY A 189 25.76 -29.08 17.50
CA GLY A 189 26.73 -28.00 17.55
C GLY A 189 27.88 -28.25 18.51
N ASN A 190 28.69 -27.23 18.74
CA ASN A 190 29.87 -27.27 19.62
C ASN A 190 29.59 -26.78 21.06
N GLY A 191 28.31 -26.48 21.38
CA GLY A 191 27.88 -26.01 22.70
C GLY A 191 27.88 -24.48 22.87
N ARG A 192 28.43 -23.69 21.93
CA ARG A 192 28.38 -22.24 21.95
C ARG A 192 27.02 -21.76 21.46
N LYS A 193 26.20 -21.21 22.35
CA LYS A 193 24.86 -20.69 22.02
C LYS A 193 24.91 -19.28 21.46
N VAL A 194 23.97 -18.99 20.60
CA VAL A 194 23.72 -17.65 20.03
C VAL A 194 23.23 -16.70 21.10
N LYS A 195 23.71 -15.45 21.08
CA LYS A 195 23.26 -14.35 21.94
C LYS A 195 22.94 -13.11 21.11
N THR A 196 22.04 -12.29 21.60
CA THR A 196 21.76 -10.98 20.97
C THR A 196 23.03 -10.16 20.84
N GLY A 197 23.25 -9.61 19.64
CA GLY A 197 24.44 -8.86 19.27
C GLY A 197 25.54 -9.69 18.60
N ASP A 198 25.48 -11.04 18.67
CA ASP A 198 26.42 -11.90 17.93
C ASP A 198 26.26 -11.72 16.42
N THR A 199 27.37 -11.72 15.70
CA THR A 199 27.36 -11.77 14.24
C THR A 199 27.41 -13.22 13.79
N LEU A 200 26.31 -13.68 13.18
CA LEU A 200 26.19 -15.06 12.70
C LEU A 200 26.62 -15.16 11.23
N VAL A 201 27.40 -16.17 10.92
CA VAL A 201 27.73 -16.63 9.56
C VAL A 201 27.03 -17.96 9.34
N VAL A 202 26.02 -17.97 8.45
CA VAL A 202 25.13 -19.11 8.28
C VAL A 202 25.06 -19.59 6.82
N ASN A 203 24.82 -20.88 6.67
CA ASN A 203 24.33 -21.43 5.42
C ASN A 203 22.86 -21.82 5.58
N TYR A 204 22.09 -21.64 4.52
CA TYR A 204 20.71 -22.12 4.46
C TYR A 204 20.30 -22.53 3.05
N GLU A 205 19.31 -23.40 2.99
CA GLU A 205 18.56 -23.74 1.80
C GLU A 205 17.07 -23.62 2.11
N GLY A 206 16.41 -22.66 1.44
CA GLY A 206 14.97 -22.40 1.56
C GLY A 206 14.17 -23.06 0.45
N ARG A 207 13.11 -23.78 0.80
CA ARG A 207 12.21 -24.47 -0.15
C ARG A 207 10.77 -24.43 0.31
N PHE A 208 9.88 -24.58 -0.67
CA PHE A 208 8.46 -24.79 -0.45
C PHE A 208 8.18 -26.22 0.05
N LEU A 209 6.95 -26.46 0.54
CA LEU A 209 6.52 -27.80 0.95
C LEU A 209 6.53 -28.81 -0.20
N ASP A 210 6.41 -28.37 -1.47
CA ASP A 210 6.55 -29.20 -2.68
C ASP A 210 8.01 -29.54 -3.04
N GLY A 211 8.97 -29.06 -2.25
CA GLY A 211 10.39 -29.31 -2.42
C GLY A 211 11.13 -28.36 -3.37
N LYS A 212 10.42 -27.42 -4.06
CA LYS A 212 11.08 -26.44 -4.92
C LYS A 212 11.89 -25.45 -4.10
N PHE A 213 13.14 -25.24 -4.50
CA PHE A 213 14.02 -24.23 -3.90
C PHE A 213 13.63 -22.83 -4.36
N PHE A 214 13.61 -21.88 -3.44
CA PHE A 214 13.46 -20.46 -3.76
C PHE A 214 14.72 -19.66 -3.43
N ASP A 215 15.55 -20.12 -2.47
CA ASP A 215 16.81 -19.48 -2.10
C ASP A 215 17.78 -20.47 -1.47
N SER A 216 19.11 -20.28 -1.71
CA SER A 216 20.16 -21.15 -1.14
C SER A 216 21.50 -20.43 -1.15
N THR A 217 22.09 -20.24 0.03
CA THR A 217 23.48 -19.77 0.19
C THR A 217 24.48 -20.81 -0.29
N VAL A 218 24.15 -22.10 -0.14
CA VAL A 218 25.00 -23.21 -0.57
C VAL A 218 25.17 -23.22 -2.09
N LYS A 219 24.07 -23.06 -2.84
CA LYS A 219 24.09 -22.99 -4.31
C LYS A 219 24.81 -21.75 -4.85
N ARG A 220 24.71 -20.63 -4.11
CA ARG A 220 25.44 -19.39 -4.46
C ARG A 220 26.91 -19.42 -4.04
N HIS A 221 27.31 -20.38 -3.23
CA HIS A 221 28.67 -20.47 -2.59
C HIS A 221 28.99 -19.21 -1.76
N GLU A 222 27.97 -18.57 -1.17
CA GLU A 222 28.08 -17.35 -0.40
C GLU A 222 27.28 -17.44 0.90
N PRO A 223 27.94 -17.70 2.05
CA PRO A 223 27.29 -17.71 3.35
C PRO A 223 26.65 -16.35 3.66
N PHE A 224 25.50 -16.38 4.30
CA PHE A 224 24.82 -15.16 4.74
C PHE A 224 25.32 -14.73 6.12
N GLN A 225 25.57 -13.44 6.27
CA GLN A 225 26.03 -12.86 7.54
C GLN A 225 25.06 -11.80 8.03
N PHE A 226 24.71 -11.87 9.31
CA PHE A 226 23.82 -10.89 9.94
C PHE A 226 24.07 -10.80 11.45
N VAL A 227 23.55 -9.73 12.09
CA VAL A 227 23.63 -9.52 13.54
C VAL A 227 22.36 -10.00 14.20
N PHE A 228 22.45 -11.04 15.05
CA PHE A 228 21.31 -11.62 15.75
C PHE A 228 20.68 -10.62 16.72
N GLY A 229 19.35 -10.51 16.69
CA GLY A 229 18.57 -9.54 17.47
C GLY A 229 18.40 -8.17 16.80
N THR A 230 18.90 -8.00 15.56
CA THR A 230 18.63 -6.81 14.75
C THR A 230 17.43 -7.07 13.86
N GLU A 231 16.38 -6.26 14.01
CA GLU A 231 15.13 -6.39 13.24
C GLU A 231 15.34 -6.34 11.72
N TRP A 232 14.48 -7.04 10.98
CA TRP A 232 14.37 -7.03 9.52
C TRP A 232 15.51 -7.66 8.72
N GLN A 233 16.46 -8.33 9.36
CA GLN A 233 17.55 -9.02 8.64
C GLN A 233 17.13 -10.42 8.16
N VAL A 234 16.32 -11.12 8.96
CA VAL A 234 15.74 -12.43 8.64
C VAL A 234 14.27 -12.47 9.05
N VAL A 235 13.50 -13.43 8.55
CA VAL A 235 12.11 -13.63 9.01
C VAL A 235 12.09 -14.13 10.45
N LYS A 236 11.00 -13.83 11.18
CA LYS A 236 10.87 -14.13 12.62
C LYS A 236 11.16 -15.60 12.97
N GLY A 237 10.68 -16.53 12.14
CA GLY A 237 10.89 -17.94 12.35
C GLY A 237 12.36 -18.38 12.21
N LEU A 238 13.14 -17.76 11.30
CA LEU A 238 14.58 -18.00 11.23
C LEU A 238 15.31 -17.40 12.42
N GLU A 239 14.92 -16.21 12.88
CA GLU A 239 15.50 -15.60 14.06
C GLU A 239 15.27 -16.45 15.30
N GLU A 240 14.06 -16.95 15.52
CA GLU A 240 13.75 -17.89 16.59
C GLU A 240 14.58 -19.17 16.47
N ALA A 241 14.65 -19.76 15.27
CA ALA A 241 15.42 -20.97 15.03
C ALA A 241 16.90 -20.79 15.40
N PHE A 242 17.54 -19.71 14.94
CA PHE A 242 18.94 -19.41 15.27
C PHE A 242 19.15 -19.20 16.77
N GLY A 243 18.18 -18.62 17.48
CA GLY A 243 18.22 -18.47 18.94
C GLY A 243 18.20 -19.81 19.71
N LEU A 244 17.66 -20.88 19.10
CA LEU A 244 17.65 -22.22 19.65
C LEU A 244 18.95 -23.00 19.35
N MET A 245 19.74 -22.55 18.36
CA MET A 245 20.88 -23.26 17.82
C MET A 245 22.21 -22.98 18.58
N GLU A 246 23.16 -23.84 18.30
CA GLU A 246 24.56 -23.69 18.70
C GLU A 246 25.45 -23.49 17.46
N GLU A 247 26.65 -22.96 17.67
CA GLU A 247 27.65 -22.90 16.60
C GLU A 247 27.94 -24.31 16.06
N LYS A 248 28.05 -24.45 14.73
CA LYS A 248 28.23 -25.73 13.99
C LYS A 248 27.00 -26.65 14.02
N GLU A 249 25.91 -26.23 14.60
CA GLU A 249 24.66 -26.97 14.56
C GLU A 249 23.99 -26.84 13.18
N LYS A 250 23.34 -27.92 12.73
CA LYS A 250 22.49 -27.97 11.55
C LYS A 250 21.10 -28.42 11.95
N ALA A 251 20.09 -27.72 11.46
CA ALA A 251 18.69 -28.00 11.76
C ALA A 251 17.80 -27.90 10.51
N LEU A 252 16.71 -28.67 10.52
CA LEU A 252 15.56 -28.48 9.65
C LEU A 252 14.53 -27.66 10.41
N VAL A 253 14.07 -26.59 9.77
CA VAL A 253 13.10 -25.68 10.34
C VAL A 253 11.92 -25.55 9.40
N ILE A 254 10.70 -25.76 9.91
CA ILE A 254 9.49 -25.50 9.14
C ILE A 254 8.80 -24.28 9.74
N ILE A 255 8.60 -23.29 8.94
CA ILE A 255 8.17 -21.95 9.36
C ILE A 255 6.80 -21.66 8.76
N PRO A 256 5.71 -21.66 9.55
CA PRO A 256 4.42 -21.19 9.09
C PRO A 256 4.48 -19.74 8.60
N SER A 257 3.59 -19.37 7.69
CA SER A 257 3.61 -18.04 7.06
C SER A 257 3.59 -16.88 8.06
N GLU A 258 2.89 -17.01 9.19
CA GLU A 258 2.82 -16.00 10.26
C GLU A 258 4.22 -15.64 10.85
N LEU A 259 5.14 -16.60 10.82
CA LEU A 259 6.54 -16.41 11.23
C LEU A 259 7.49 -16.13 10.05
N ALA A 260 6.97 -16.06 8.83
CA ALA A 260 7.70 -15.82 7.58
C ALA A 260 7.22 -14.56 6.88
N PHE A 261 6.50 -14.69 5.75
CA PHE A 261 6.06 -13.58 4.91
C PHE A 261 4.56 -13.25 5.03
N GLY A 262 3.82 -14.00 5.83
CA GLY A 262 2.44 -13.74 6.20
C GLY A 262 1.45 -13.69 5.03
N GLU A 263 0.44 -12.86 5.23
CA GLU A 263 -0.67 -12.63 4.29
C GLU A 263 -0.27 -11.90 3.01
N ASN A 264 0.88 -11.25 2.99
CA ASN A 264 1.34 -10.46 1.85
C ASN A 264 2.30 -11.23 0.93
N GLY A 265 2.93 -12.29 1.42
CA GLY A 265 4.02 -12.95 0.72
C GLY A 265 5.29 -12.09 0.65
N SER A 266 6.29 -12.53 -0.13
CA SER A 266 7.53 -11.75 -0.31
C SER A 266 7.30 -10.56 -1.24
N SER A 267 8.01 -9.45 -0.99
CA SER A 267 7.96 -8.23 -1.82
C SER A 267 8.38 -8.46 -3.29
N THR A 268 9.17 -9.52 -3.53
CA THR A 268 9.60 -9.95 -4.87
C THR A 268 8.56 -10.79 -5.60
N GLY A 269 7.49 -11.25 -4.92
CA GLY A 269 6.48 -12.15 -5.46
C GLY A 269 6.94 -13.62 -5.61
N ILE A 270 8.16 -13.96 -5.19
CA ILE A 270 8.69 -15.34 -5.26
C ILE A 270 7.96 -16.25 -4.28
N ILE A 271 7.68 -15.75 -3.06
CA ILE A 271 6.94 -16.48 -2.03
C ILE A 271 5.52 -15.93 -1.97
N PRO A 272 4.50 -16.75 -2.28
CA PRO A 272 3.11 -16.35 -2.19
C PRO A 272 2.65 -16.04 -0.75
N ALA A 273 1.51 -15.38 -0.61
CA ALA A 273 0.81 -15.21 0.66
C ALA A 273 0.47 -16.57 1.29
N PHE A 274 0.38 -16.63 2.61
CA PHE A 274 -0.01 -17.83 3.38
C PHE A 274 0.78 -19.08 3.03
N THR A 275 2.09 -18.93 2.86
CA THR A 275 2.97 -20.04 2.43
C THR A 275 3.92 -20.43 3.54
N SER A 276 3.77 -21.64 4.06
CA SER A 276 4.73 -22.27 4.97
C SER A 276 6.02 -22.61 4.22
N LEU A 277 7.16 -22.43 4.88
CA LEU A 277 8.47 -22.61 4.30
C LEU A 277 9.29 -23.67 5.07
N ILE A 278 10.18 -24.32 4.34
CA ILE A 278 11.15 -25.23 4.92
C ILE A 278 12.53 -24.62 4.74
N PHE A 279 13.30 -24.58 5.82
CA PHE A 279 14.70 -24.22 5.77
C PHE A 279 15.56 -25.33 6.37
N GLU A 280 16.61 -25.66 5.67
CA GLU A 280 17.75 -26.36 6.25
C GLU A 280 18.82 -25.31 6.56
N VAL A 281 19.17 -25.16 7.81
CA VAL A 281 20.06 -24.08 8.29
C VAL A 281 21.26 -24.65 9.01
N GLU A 282 22.45 -24.04 8.85
CA GLU A 282 23.66 -24.36 9.58
C GLU A 282 24.38 -23.09 10.03
N ILE A 283 24.72 -23.00 11.32
CA ILE A 283 25.53 -21.89 11.83
C ILE A 283 27.01 -22.28 11.63
N ASN A 284 27.66 -21.63 10.67
CA ASN A 284 29.08 -21.88 10.39
C ASN A 284 29.98 -21.25 11.44
N LYS A 285 29.62 -20.05 11.93
CA LYS A 285 30.44 -19.31 12.89
C LYS A 285 29.59 -18.28 13.64
N ILE A 286 29.94 -18.12 14.92
CA ILE A 286 29.46 -17.01 15.78
C ILE A 286 30.65 -16.10 16.10
N ASN A 287 30.57 -14.81 15.76
CA ASN A 287 31.64 -13.83 16.02
C ASN A 287 31.24 -12.88 17.14
#